data_a504c9b84930f6d0383b93bdac96a131
#
_entry.id   a504c9b84930f6d0383b93bdac96a131
#
_cell.length_a   1.000
_cell.length_b   1.000
_cell.length_c   1.000
_cell.angle_alpha   90.00
_cell.angle_beta   90.00
_cell.angle_gamma   90.00
#
_symmetry.space_group_name_H-M   'P 1'
#
loop_
_entity.id
_entity.type
_entity.pdbx_description
1 polymer ?
#
loop_
_entity_poly.entity_id
_entity_poly.type
_entity_poly.pdbx_seq_one_letter_code
_entity_poly.pdbx_strand_id
1 'polypeptide(L)'
;MILFSSDLELIFENKIIMNKLIIDVAGEKIFLMVITSNDIYNITEQNTKINYEKLTIIINNFLKSHKLNLKDINRIYLNRGPGSFAGIRNSFSIVKAFSLTNNIDYYCYSIEDFKGEKEIKYENIPNLCEKFKIEKNLINPIY
;
A
#
# COMPACT_ATOMS: atom_id res chain seq x y z
N MET A 1 32.65 16.53 -0.84
CA MET A 1 32.88 15.10 -0.58
C MET A 1 32.75 14.34 -1.90
N ILE A 2 33.74 13.54 -2.20
CA ILE A 2 33.68 12.68 -3.40
C ILE A 2 33.00 11.38 -3.01
N LEU A 3 31.87 11.10 -3.62
CA LEU A 3 31.19 9.82 -3.44
C LEU A 3 31.86 8.78 -4.34
N PHE A 4 32.20 7.64 -3.78
CA PHE A 4 32.68 6.51 -4.55
C PHE A 4 31.50 5.89 -5.30
N SER A 5 31.78 5.21 -6.42
CA SER A 5 30.74 4.59 -7.24
C SER A 5 29.87 3.61 -6.44
N SER A 6 30.42 2.93 -5.43
CA SER A 6 29.69 2.05 -4.53
C SER A 6 28.64 2.82 -3.69
N ASP A 7 28.98 4.03 -3.25
CA ASP A 7 28.04 4.86 -2.48
C ASP A 7 26.91 5.39 -3.37
N LEU A 8 27.23 5.75 -4.61
CA LEU A 8 26.23 6.14 -5.61
C LEU A 8 25.30 5.00 -5.97
N GLU A 9 25.82 3.80 -6.16
CA GLU A 9 25.02 2.61 -6.41
C GLU A 9 24.08 2.33 -5.26
N LEU A 10 24.54 2.42 -4.03
CA LEU A 10 23.71 2.22 -2.84
C LEU A 10 22.58 3.25 -2.75
N ILE A 11 22.85 4.52 -3.09
CA ILE A 11 21.85 5.58 -3.11
C ILE A 11 20.81 5.30 -4.20
N PHE A 12 21.24 4.88 -5.39
CA PHE A 12 20.36 4.51 -6.48
C PHE A 12 19.53 3.27 -6.15
N GLU A 13 20.14 2.25 -5.55
CA GLU A 13 19.45 1.05 -5.11
C GLU A 13 18.36 1.39 -4.09
N ASN A 14 18.63 2.25 -3.11
CA ASN A 14 17.63 2.67 -2.13
C ASN A 14 16.46 3.42 -2.76
N LYS A 15 16.66 4.12 -3.88
CA LYS A 15 15.59 4.76 -4.66
C LYS A 15 14.83 3.76 -5.52
N ILE A 16 15.53 2.77 -6.08
CA ILE A 16 14.99 1.74 -6.97
C ILE A 16 14.29 0.67 -6.16
N ILE A 17 14.90 0.24 -5.04
CA ILE A 17 14.38 -0.80 -4.16
C ILE A 17 13.42 -0.16 -3.15
N MET A 18 12.28 0.27 -3.67
CA MET A 18 11.20 0.74 -2.81
C MET A 18 10.09 -0.30 -2.82
N ASN A 19 9.88 -0.95 -1.69
CA ASN A 19 8.81 -1.90 -1.52
C ASN A 19 7.52 -1.16 -1.21
N LYS A 20 6.50 -1.40 -2.01
CA LYS A 20 5.20 -0.73 -1.93
C LYS A 20 4.13 -1.77 -1.63
N LEU A 21 3.29 -1.48 -0.66
CA LEU A 21 2.17 -2.34 -0.29
C LEU A 21 0.87 -1.63 -0.66
N ILE A 22 0.03 -2.31 -1.44
CA ILE A 22 -1.30 -1.83 -1.79
C ILE A 22 -2.32 -2.63 -0.99
N ILE A 23 -3.23 -1.93 -0.33
CA ILE A 23 -4.30 -2.51 0.48
C ILE A 23 -5.63 -1.99 -0.04
N ASP A 24 -6.49 -2.88 -0.46
CA ASP A 24 -7.84 -2.53 -0.90
C ASP A 24 -8.85 -3.41 -0.19
N VAL A 25 -9.58 -2.82 0.75
CA VAL A 25 -10.61 -3.46 1.57
C VAL A 25 -11.95 -2.75 1.38
N ALA A 26 -12.05 -1.91 0.37
CA ALA A 26 -13.27 -1.14 0.10
C ALA A 26 -14.37 -1.97 -0.58
N GLY A 27 -13.99 -2.99 -1.33
CA GLY A 27 -14.93 -3.83 -2.08
C GLY A 27 -15.37 -5.09 -1.33
N GLU A 28 -15.85 -6.06 -2.11
CA GLU A 28 -16.33 -7.36 -1.58
C GLU A 28 -15.19 -8.28 -1.15
N LYS A 29 -13.97 -7.97 -1.53
CA LYS A 29 -12.80 -8.80 -1.25
C LYS A 29 -11.70 -7.95 -0.61
N ILE A 30 -10.86 -8.61 0.16
CA ILE A 30 -9.62 -8.05 0.65
C ILE A 30 -8.57 -8.32 -0.42
N PHE A 31 -8.02 -7.27 -0.99
CA PHE A 31 -6.95 -7.38 -1.97
C PHE A 31 -5.67 -6.78 -1.39
N LEU A 32 -4.58 -7.52 -1.51
CA LEU A 32 -3.25 -7.08 -1.11
C LEU A 32 -2.28 -7.29 -2.26
N MET A 33 -1.44 -6.30 -2.51
CA MET A 33 -0.36 -6.42 -3.49
C MET A 33 0.92 -5.82 -2.90
N VAL A 34 2.03 -6.51 -3.10
CA VAL A 34 3.34 -5.95 -2.81
C VAL A 34 4.14 -5.84 -4.09
N ILE A 35 4.73 -4.68 -4.29
CA ILE A 35 5.57 -4.37 -5.46
C ILE A 35 6.99 -4.19 -4.93
N THR A 36 7.87 -5.04 -5.38
CA THR A 36 9.31 -4.94 -5.08
C THR A 36 10.07 -4.52 -6.34
N SER A 37 11.38 -4.36 -6.25
CA SER A 37 12.20 -4.02 -7.40
C SER A 37 12.15 -5.07 -8.52
N ASN A 38 11.93 -6.33 -8.18
CA ASN A 38 12.00 -7.45 -9.12
C ASN A 38 10.67 -8.12 -9.38
N ASP A 39 9.72 -8.05 -8.45
CA ASP A 39 8.52 -8.88 -8.48
C ASP A 39 7.28 -8.13 -8.01
N ILE A 40 6.12 -8.64 -8.42
CA ILE A 40 4.82 -8.20 -7.96
C ILE A 40 4.07 -9.44 -7.48
N TYR A 41 3.61 -9.40 -6.22
CA TYR A 41 2.82 -10.48 -5.63
C TYR A 41 1.49 -9.94 -5.16
N ASN A 42 0.45 -10.76 -5.25
CA ASN A 42 -0.86 -10.36 -4.73
C ASN A 42 -1.62 -11.56 -4.15
N ILE A 43 -2.57 -11.26 -3.28
CA ILE A 43 -3.57 -12.22 -2.81
C ILE A 43 -4.95 -11.54 -2.76
N THR A 44 -5.97 -12.37 -2.81
CA THR A 44 -7.37 -11.96 -2.65
C THR A 44 -8.03 -12.88 -1.64
N GLU A 45 -8.65 -12.29 -0.62
CA GLU A 45 -9.40 -13.01 0.42
C GLU A 45 -10.83 -12.50 0.48
N GLN A 46 -11.74 -13.32 1.03
CA GLN A 46 -13.12 -12.90 1.21
C GLN A 46 -13.21 -11.81 2.28
N ASN A 47 -14.00 -10.79 2.00
CA ASN A 47 -14.21 -9.68 2.89
C ASN A 47 -15.33 -9.99 3.89
N THR A 48 -15.05 -10.86 4.85
CA THR A 48 -15.96 -11.27 5.90
C THR A 48 -15.63 -10.58 7.22
N LYS A 49 -16.58 -10.56 8.17
CA LYS A 49 -16.33 -10.01 9.50
C LYS A 49 -15.09 -10.63 10.16
N ILE A 50 -14.91 -11.95 10.03
CA ILE A 50 -13.77 -12.65 10.59
C ILE A 50 -12.47 -12.17 9.94
N ASN A 51 -12.46 -12.00 8.63
CA ASN A 51 -11.26 -11.54 7.91
C ASN A 51 -10.95 -10.09 8.20
N TYR A 52 -11.96 -9.23 8.45
CA TYR A 52 -11.71 -7.87 8.92
C TYR A 52 -10.95 -7.88 10.25
N GLU A 53 -11.39 -8.71 11.19
CA GLU A 53 -10.74 -8.83 12.51
C GLU A 53 -9.32 -9.37 12.40
N LYS A 54 -9.05 -10.15 11.35
CA LYS A 54 -7.74 -10.77 11.08
C LYS A 54 -6.89 -10.02 10.07
N LEU A 55 -7.29 -8.83 9.66
CA LEU A 55 -6.61 -8.13 8.56
C LEU A 55 -5.12 -7.93 8.83
N THR A 56 -4.73 -7.56 10.04
CA THR A 56 -3.31 -7.44 10.40
C THR A 56 -2.56 -8.76 10.22
N ILE A 57 -3.17 -9.87 10.63
CA ILE A 57 -2.59 -11.21 10.49
C ILE A 57 -2.48 -11.58 9.01
N ILE A 58 -3.51 -11.29 8.23
CA ILE A 58 -3.53 -11.56 6.78
C ILE A 58 -2.40 -10.80 6.10
N ILE A 59 -2.23 -9.53 6.41
CA ILE A 59 -1.15 -8.70 5.84
C ILE A 59 0.22 -9.28 6.22
N ASN A 60 0.44 -9.56 7.50
CA ASN A 60 1.71 -10.09 7.96
C ASN A 60 2.04 -11.46 7.35
N ASN A 61 1.05 -12.35 7.25
CA ASN A 61 1.23 -13.65 6.62
C ASN A 61 1.54 -13.53 5.13
N PHE A 62 0.86 -12.62 4.43
CA PHE A 62 1.12 -12.33 3.03
C PHE A 62 2.58 -11.88 2.82
N LEU A 63 3.04 -10.92 3.60
CA LEU A 63 4.41 -10.43 3.50
C LEU A 63 5.42 -11.55 3.81
N LYS A 64 5.21 -12.32 4.87
CA LYS A 64 6.09 -13.43 5.26
C LYS A 64 6.17 -14.50 4.18
N SER A 65 5.09 -14.77 3.47
CA SER A 65 5.10 -15.77 2.39
C SER A 65 6.04 -15.37 1.24
N HIS A 66 6.40 -14.10 1.15
CA HIS A 66 7.35 -13.56 0.17
C HIS A 66 8.65 -13.08 0.82
N LYS A 67 8.96 -13.60 2.01
CA LYS A 67 10.18 -13.26 2.77
C LYS A 67 10.31 -11.78 3.11
N LEU A 68 9.18 -11.13 3.33
CA LEU A 68 9.10 -9.73 3.71
C LEU A 68 8.45 -9.57 5.08
N ASN A 69 8.69 -8.43 5.70
CA ASN A 69 7.96 -7.98 6.87
C ASN A 69 7.67 -6.48 6.76
N LEU A 70 6.94 -5.92 7.72
CA LEU A 70 6.58 -4.50 7.68
C LEU A 70 7.78 -3.55 7.66
N LYS A 71 8.91 -3.97 8.22
CA LYS A 71 10.15 -3.16 8.19
C LYS A 71 10.68 -2.98 6.77
N ASP A 72 10.34 -3.89 5.87
CA ASP A 72 10.78 -3.84 4.48
C ASP A 72 9.89 -2.96 3.61
N ILE A 73 8.72 -2.56 4.11
CA ILE A 73 7.76 -1.75 3.36
C ILE A 73 8.08 -0.27 3.54
N ASN A 74 8.21 0.43 2.43
CA ASN A 74 8.53 1.86 2.39
C ASN A 74 7.31 2.75 2.27
N ARG A 75 6.30 2.30 1.52
CA ARG A 75 5.06 3.05 1.28
C ARG A 75 3.86 2.12 1.26
N ILE A 76 2.73 2.63 1.76
CA ILE A 76 1.44 1.95 1.69
C ILE A 76 0.47 2.79 0.87
N TYR A 77 -0.27 2.13 -0.01
CA TYR A 77 -1.34 2.73 -0.82
C TYR A 77 -2.64 2.06 -0.41
N LEU A 78 -3.57 2.86 0.11
CA LEU A 78 -4.81 2.37 0.69
C LEU A 78 -6.00 2.93 -0.06
N ASN A 79 -6.92 2.06 -0.50
CA ASN A 79 -8.18 2.51 -1.08
C ASN A 79 -9.05 3.12 0.03
N ARG A 80 -9.37 4.41 -0.11
CA ARG A 80 -10.17 5.18 0.85
C ARG A 80 -11.67 5.10 0.62
N GLY A 81 -12.11 4.37 -0.39
CA GLY A 81 -13.51 4.21 -0.73
C GLY A 81 -13.90 4.92 -2.04
N PRO A 82 -15.18 5.05 -2.30
CA PRO A 82 -16.31 4.60 -1.48
C PRO A 82 -16.44 3.07 -1.44
N GLY A 83 -17.07 2.56 -0.38
CA GLY A 83 -17.27 1.13 -0.24
C GLY A 83 -17.65 0.70 1.18
N SER A 84 -17.20 -0.48 1.58
CA SER A 84 -17.49 -1.07 2.88
C SER A 84 -17.06 -0.18 4.04
N PHE A 85 -18.00 0.28 4.83
CA PHE A 85 -17.74 1.10 6.01
C PHE A 85 -16.78 0.41 6.99
N ALA A 86 -17.07 -0.84 7.34
CA ALA A 86 -16.25 -1.59 8.28
C ALA A 86 -14.85 -1.86 7.74
N GLY A 87 -14.75 -2.24 6.46
CA GLY A 87 -13.46 -2.51 5.82
C GLY A 87 -12.60 -1.27 5.73
N ILE A 88 -13.16 -0.17 5.26
CA ILE A 88 -12.43 1.09 5.12
C ILE A 88 -11.95 1.57 6.49
N ARG A 89 -12.85 1.64 7.47
CA ARG A 89 -12.52 2.09 8.81
C ARG A 89 -11.43 1.26 9.45
N ASN A 90 -11.54 -0.07 9.34
CA ASN A 90 -10.57 -0.99 9.93
C ASN A 90 -9.20 -0.85 9.25
N SER A 91 -9.17 -0.79 7.92
CA SER A 91 -7.92 -0.65 7.17
C SER A 91 -7.21 0.68 7.48
N PHE A 92 -7.93 1.77 7.62
CA PHE A 92 -7.36 3.06 8.03
C PHE A 92 -6.68 2.97 9.40
N SER A 93 -7.35 2.34 10.37
CA SER A 93 -6.78 2.18 11.72
C SER A 93 -5.48 1.38 11.69
N ILE A 94 -5.45 0.30 10.92
CA ILE A 94 -4.28 -0.57 10.78
C ILE A 94 -3.13 0.16 10.09
N VAL A 95 -3.41 0.84 8.98
CA VAL A 95 -2.38 1.57 8.23
C VAL A 95 -1.79 2.69 9.07
N LYS A 96 -2.62 3.42 9.81
CA LYS A 96 -2.12 4.44 10.73
C LYS A 96 -1.20 3.84 11.80
N ALA A 97 -1.57 2.69 12.37
CA ALA A 97 -0.73 2.01 13.33
C ALA A 97 0.61 1.57 12.72
N PHE A 98 0.60 1.01 11.51
CA PHE A 98 1.81 0.63 10.80
C PHE A 98 2.71 1.84 10.52
N SER A 99 2.13 2.96 10.12
CA SER A 99 2.86 4.19 9.87
C SER A 99 3.57 4.69 11.14
N LEU A 100 2.87 4.68 12.26
CA LEU A 100 3.42 5.16 13.53
C LEU A 100 4.52 4.24 14.07
N THR A 101 4.36 2.93 13.97
CA THR A 101 5.30 1.96 14.54
C THR A 101 6.51 1.68 13.65
N ASN A 102 6.35 1.79 12.33
CA ASN A 102 7.40 1.43 11.37
C ASN A 102 7.86 2.61 10.51
N ASN A 103 7.36 3.82 10.78
CA ASN A 103 7.71 5.03 10.03
C ASN A 103 7.47 4.89 8.54
N ILE A 104 6.29 4.36 8.16
CA ILE A 104 5.90 4.14 6.77
C ILE A 104 4.98 5.28 6.33
N ASP A 105 5.26 5.92 5.20
CA ASP A 105 4.36 6.86 4.57
C ASP A 105 3.22 6.12 3.89
N TYR A 106 2.01 6.66 3.97
CA TYR A 106 0.86 6.07 3.30
C TYR A 106 0.11 7.10 2.44
N TYR A 107 -0.52 6.61 1.39
CA TYR A 107 -1.29 7.39 0.43
C TYR A 107 -2.67 6.78 0.32
N CYS A 108 -3.69 7.56 0.69
CA CYS A 108 -5.08 7.11 0.63
C CYS A 108 -5.71 7.65 -0.64
N TYR A 109 -6.09 6.75 -1.53
CA TYR A 109 -6.64 7.09 -2.84
C TYR A 109 -8.07 6.57 -2.99
N SER A 110 -8.80 7.20 -3.89
CA SER A 110 -10.03 6.66 -4.48
C SER A 110 -9.84 6.61 -5.99
N ILE A 111 -10.47 5.66 -6.64
CA ILE A 111 -10.47 5.61 -8.11
C ILE A 111 -10.99 6.91 -8.70
N GLU A 112 -11.92 7.56 -8.00
CA GLU A 112 -12.46 8.87 -8.40
C GLU A 112 -11.41 9.97 -8.44
N ASP A 113 -10.32 9.82 -7.70
CA ASP A 113 -9.21 10.80 -7.70
C ASP A 113 -8.45 10.81 -9.03
N PHE A 114 -8.55 9.74 -9.80
CA PHE A 114 -7.78 9.54 -11.03
C PHE A 114 -8.61 9.87 -12.28
N LYS A 115 -9.11 11.08 -12.34
CA LYS A 115 -10.00 11.54 -13.42
C LYS A 115 -9.31 11.48 -14.77
N GLY A 116 -9.99 10.87 -15.74
CA GLY A 116 -9.49 10.76 -17.11
C GLY A 116 -8.67 9.50 -17.38
N GLU A 117 -8.31 8.74 -16.37
CA GLU A 117 -7.61 7.47 -16.55
C GLU A 117 -8.61 6.37 -16.95
N LYS A 118 -8.36 5.71 -18.08
CA LYS A 118 -9.29 4.74 -18.67
C LYS A 118 -9.13 3.34 -18.09
N GLU A 119 -7.88 2.92 -17.87
CA GLU A 119 -7.56 1.61 -17.30
C GLU A 119 -6.72 1.78 -16.05
N ILE A 120 -7.32 1.51 -14.90
CA ILE A 120 -6.62 1.61 -13.64
C ILE A 120 -6.34 0.20 -13.13
N LYS A 121 -5.07 -0.16 -13.14
CA LYS A 121 -4.58 -1.43 -12.58
C LYS A 121 -3.90 -1.14 -11.24
N TYR A 122 -3.94 -2.12 -10.34
CA TYR A 122 -3.32 -1.96 -9.02
C TYR A 122 -1.84 -1.60 -9.10
N GLU A 123 -1.09 -2.21 -10.01
CA GLU A 123 0.33 -1.92 -10.18
C GLU A 123 0.62 -0.48 -10.63
N ASN A 124 -0.37 0.22 -11.15
CA ASN A 124 -0.25 1.61 -11.57
C ASN A 124 -0.61 2.61 -10.47
N ILE A 125 -1.22 2.17 -9.38
CA ILE A 125 -1.68 3.04 -8.31
C ILE A 125 -0.56 3.93 -7.76
N PRO A 126 0.65 3.43 -7.48
CA PRO A 126 1.74 4.30 -7.01
C PRO A 126 2.03 5.46 -7.95
N ASN A 127 2.12 5.20 -9.26
CA ASN A 127 2.39 6.23 -10.25
C ASN A 127 1.21 7.21 -10.38
N LEU A 128 -0.01 6.72 -10.29
CA LEU A 128 -1.20 7.56 -10.33
C LEU A 128 -1.29 8.48 -9.11
N CYS A 129 -0.96 7.98 -7.94
CA CYS A 129 -0.91 8.81 -6.74
C CYS A 129 0.11 9.95 -6.87
N GLU A 130 1.24 9.70 -7.50
CA GLU A 130 2.23 10.72 -7.78
C GLU A 130 1.72 11.72 -8.83
N LYS A 131 1.18 11.22 -9.93
CA LYS A 131 0.65 12.05 -11.02
C LYS A 131 -0.46 13.00 -10.55
N PHE A 132 -1.37 12.50 -9.75
CA PHE A 132 -2.51 13.27 -9.24
C PHE A 132 -2.24 13.94 -7.89
N LYS A 133 -0.99 13.92 -7.43
CA LYS A 133 -0.54 14.62 -6.22
C LYS A 133 -1.36 14.27 -4.98
N ILE A 134 -1.62 12.98 -4.78
CA ILE A 134 -2.28 12.50 -3.58
C ILE A 134 -1.42 12.85 -2.37
N GLU A 135 -2.01 13.50 -1.38
CA GLU A 135 -1.29 13.92 -0.18
C GLU A 135 -0.94 12.73 0.69
N LYS A 136 0.33 12.66 1.11
CA LYS A 136 0.77 11.58 1.98
C LYS A 136 0.27 11.78 3.41
N ASN A 137 0.02 10.66 4.09
CA ASN A 137 -0.31 10.61 5.50
C ASN A 137 -1.61 11.35 5.87
N LEU A 138 -2.52 11.45 4.92
CA LEU A 138 -3.82 12.06 5.11
C LEU A 138 -4.90 10.99 5.28
N ILE A 139 -5.63 11.04 6.40
CA ILE A 139 -6.77 10.16 6.66
C ILE A 139 -8.03 10.86 6.15
N ASN A 140 -8.56 10.40 5.03
CA ASN A 140 -9.73 11.00 4.37
C ASN A 140 -10.66 9.96 3.74
N PRO A 141 -11.26 9.09 4.56
CA PRO A 141 -12.11 8.01 4.05
C PRO A 141 -13.37 8.51 3.37
N ILE A 142 -13.87 7.74 2.42
CA ILE A 142 -15.19 7.92 1.79
C ILE A 142 -16.01 6.66 2.13
N TYR A 143 -17.05 6.85 2.89
CA TYR A 143 -17.94 5.74 3.27
C TYR A 143 -19.14 5.59 2.36
#